data_bc144283eac68b49962ce2ef52649d46
#
_entry.id   bc144283eac68b49962ce2ef52649d46
#
_cell.length_a   1.000
_cell.length_b   1.000
_cell.length_c   1.000
_cell.angle_alpha   90.00
_cell.angle_beta   90.00
_cell.angle_gamma   90.00
#
_symmetry.space_group_name_H-M   'P 1'
#
loop_
_entity.id
_entity.type
_entity.pdbx_description
1 polymer ?
#
loop_
_entity_poly.entity_id
_entity_poly.type
_entity_poly.pdbx_seq_one_letter_code
_entity_poly.pdbx_strand_id
1 'polypeptide(L)'
;LMDEFNKGAYATVVVKGMDAKGIEKIEDKIENVEHVTDIISYNSMVGAEVPTEIIPSKYRSYFENQESGCTMFMIFFDDTTSSDGTMAAIQELRNIADGQCFISGMSAVVTDTKNITQQETIAYVVIAAVLTSIVLALFMDSFLVPVFFMLSIGMAIVYNLGSNVIMGEVSFLTKALAAVLQLGVTMDYSIFLWHSYKEQKSEYPDDHNKAMAVAIGNTITSVVGSSITTVAGFIALCFMTFTLGLDLGIVMAKGVVIGVIGCVTILPSMILTFDRAL
;
A
#
# COMPACT_ATOMS: atom_id res chain seq x y z
N LEU A 1 8.33 -17.96 17.88
CA LEU A 1 8.26 -19.26 17.19
C LEU A 1 9.52 -19.53 16.36
N MET A 2 10.03 -18.52 15.63
CA MET A 2 11.28 -18.69 14.86
C MET A 2 12.47 -19.01 15.76
N ASP A 3 12.66 -18.26 16.83
CA ASP A 3 13.84 -18.39 17.72
C ASP A 3 13.87 -19.70 18.52
N GLU A 4 12.71 -20.31 18.80
CA GLU A 4 12.63 -21.50 19.63
C GLU A 4 12.30 -22.78 18.85
N PHE A 5 11.57 -22.66 17.72
CA PHE A 5 11.10 -23.81 16.95
C PHE A 5 11.58 -23.81 15.50
N ASN A 6 12.35 -22.82 15.11
CA ASN A 6 12.81 -22.59 13.73
C ASN A 6 11.65 -22.65 12.69
N LYS A 7 10.46 -22.18 13.09
CA LYS A 7 9.27 -22.13 12.25
C LYS A 7 8.76 -20.70 12.21
N GLY A 8 8.77 -20.13 11.01
CA GLY A 8 8.29 -18.79 10.73
C GLY A 8 6.80 -18.75 10.43
N ALA A 9 6.48 -18.19 9.29
CA ALA A 9 5.10 -18.15 8.79
C ALA A 9 4.62 -19.54 8.32
N TYR A 10 3.31 -19.67 8.17
CA TYR A 10 2.74 -20.88 7.59
C TYR A 10 1.62 -20.57 6.59
N ALA A 11 1.38 -21.49 5.68
CA ALA A 11 0.23 -21.51 4.79
C ALA A 11 -0.41 -22.90 4.82
N THR A 12 -1.69 -22.95 4.47
CA THR A 12 -2.45 -24.19 4.32
C THR A 12 -2.75 -24.42 2.84
N VAL A 13 -2.44 -25.60 2.35
CA VAL A 13 -2.79 -26.00 0.98
C VAL A 13 -3.92 -27.02 1.04
N VAL A 14 -4.97 -26.78 0.27
CA VAL A 14 -6.09 -27.70 0.09
C VAL A 14 -6.09 -28.16 -1.36
N VAL A 15 -5.97 -29.47 -1.55
CA VAL A 15 -5.99 -30.12 -2.86
C VAL A 15 -7.32 -30.83 -3.05
N LYS A 16 -7.99 -30.64 -4.18
CA LYS A 16 -9.30 -31.22 -4.47
C LYS A 16 -9.21 -32.23 -5.59
N GLY A 17 -9.76 -33.45 -5.32
CA GLY A 17 -9.96 -34.46 -6.35
C GLY A 17 -8.69 -35.06 -6.96
N MET A 18 -7.57 -35.05 -6.22
CA MET A 18 -6.30 -35.61 -6.66
C MET A 18 -6.03 -36.95 -5.97
N ASP A 19 -5.43 -37.86 -6.68
CA ASP A 19 -4.99 -39.14 -6.12
C ASP A 19 -3.71 -39.01 -5.27
N ALA A 20 -3.37 -40.00 -4.46
CA ALA A 20 -2.22 -39.94 -3.56
C ALA A 20 -0.90 -39.70 -4.29
N LYS A 21 -0.73 -40.22 -5.52
CA LYS A 21 0.48 -40.00 -6.33
C LYS A 21 0.54 -38.55 -6.87
N GLY A 22 -0.59 -37.95 -7.14
CA GLY A 22 -0.69 -36.56 -7.54
C GLY A 22 -0.30 -35.63 -6.39
N ILE A 23 -0.78 -35.92 -5.18
CA ILE A 23 -0.45 -35.18 -3.97
C ILE A 23 1.05 -35.26 -3.66
N GLU A 24 1.64 -36.48 -3.71
CA GLU A 24 3.08 -36.69 -3.52
C GLU A 24 3.92 -35.83 -4.50
N LYS A 25 3.55 -35.78 -5.77
CA LYS A 25 4.24 -34.96 -6.77
C LYS A 25 4.13 -33.44 -6.49
N ILE A 26 3.03 -33.01 -5.89
CA ILE A 26 2.87 -31.62 -5.49
C ILE A 26 3.72 -31.31 -4.28
N GLU A 27 3.73 -32.22 -3.27
CA GLU A 27 4.57 -32.10 -2.10
C GLU A 27 6.05 -32.01 -2.50
N ASP A 28 6.54 -32.88 -3.37
CA ASP A 28 7.92 -32.87 -3.90
C ASP A 28 8.27 -31.53 -4.58
N LYS A 29 7.32 -30.94 -5.31
CA LYS A 29 7.54 -29.62 -5.94
C LYS A 29 7.59 -28.50 -4.91
N ILE A 30 6.73 -28.55 -3.90
CA ILE A 30 6.63 -27.56 -2.83
C ILE A 30 7.88 -27.57 -1.95
N GLU A 31 8.42 -28.75 -1.66
CA GLU A 31 9.67 -28.88 -0.89
C GLU A 31 10.87 -28.21 -1.56
N ASN A 32 10.85 -28.09 -2.89
CA ASN A 32 11.90 -27.43 -3.67
C ASN A 32 11.69 -25.92 -3.83
N VAL A 33 10.62 -25.35 -3.31
CA VAL A 33 10.37 -23.90 -3.33
C VAL A 33 11.29 -23.22 -2.31
N GLU A 34 11.98 -22.18 -2.74
CA GLU A 34 12.84 -21.38 -1.86
C GLU A 34 12.02 -20.81 -0.69
N HIS A 35 12.61 -20.75 0.50
CA HIS A 35 11.96 -20.31 1.75
C HIS A 35 10.93 -21.29 2.36
N VAL A 36 10.63 -22.44 1.74
CA VAL A 36 9.86 -23.51 2.37
C VAL A 36 10.80 -24.34 3.27
N THR A 37 10.43 -24.50 4.55
CA THR A 37 11.26 -25.23 5.53
C THR A 37 10.71 -26.59 5.89
N ASP A 38 9.39 -26.74 5.87
CA ASP A 38 8.76 -27.98 6.32
C ASP A 38 7.33 -28.09 5.75
N ILE A 39 6.91 -29.34 5.52
CA ILE A 39 5.54 -29.66 5.10
C ILE A 39 4.97 -30.67 6.09
N ILE A 40 3.85 -30.32 6.71
CA ILE A 40 3.07 -31.25 7.53
C ILE A 40 1.89 -31.73 6.72
N SER A 41 2.02 -32.93 6.19
CA SER A 41 0.99 -33.64 5.43
C SER A 41 0.71 -34.99 6.06
N TYR A 42 -0.29 -35.68 5.51
CA TYR A 42 -0.51 -37.06 5.83
C TYR A 42 0.74 -37.92 5.54
N ASN A 43 1.34 -37.74 4.38
CA ASN A 43 2.51 -38.51 3.93
C ASN A 43 3.73 -38.25 4.82
N SER A 44 3.96 -37.01 5.26
CA SER A 44 5.09 -36.65 6.13
C SER A 44 4.97 -37.23 7.54
N MET A 45 3.73 -37.45 8.04
CA MET A 45 3.51 -37.94 9.41
C MET A 45 3.42 -39.47 9.50
N VAL A 46 2.90 -40.14 8.50
CA VAL A 46 2.59 -41.58 8.56
C VAL A 46 3.37 -42.39 7.54
N GLY A 47 3.87 -41.74 6.50
CA GLY A 47 4.53 -42.35 5.34
C GLY A 47 3.56 -42.64 4.18
N ALA A 48 4.02 -42.38 2.97
CA ALA A 48 3.22 -42.52 1.75
C ALA A 48 2.75 -43.96 1.46
N GLU A 49 3.39 -44.98 2.07
CA GLU A 49 3.05 -46.39 1.87
C GLU A 49 1.90 -46.89 2.77
N VAL A 50 1.45 -46.07 3.74
CA VAL A 50 0.36 -46.44 4.65
C VAL A 50 -0.98 -46.04 4.10
N PRO A 51 -1.89 -46.99 3.81
CA PRO A 51 -3.22 -46.66 3.33
C PRO A 51 -4.01 -45.83 4.35
N THR A 52 -4.68 -44.77 3.89
CA THR A 52 -5.48 -43.87 4.73
C THR A 52 -6.58 -44.55 5.53
N GLU A 53 -7.08 -45.70 5.03
CA GLU A 53 -8.15 -46.48 5.66
C GLU A 53 -7.73 -47.12 7.01
N ILE A 54 -6.44 -47.36 7.22
CA ILE A 54 -5.92 -47.97 8.46
C ILE A 54 -5.91 -46.98 9.63
N ILE A 55 -5.97 -45.68 9.33
CA ILE A 55 -5.89 -44.64 10.37
C ILE A 55 -7.26 -44.36 10.96
N PRO A 56 -7.34 -44.21 12.32
CA PRO A 56 -8.59 -43.83 12.95
C PRO A 56 -9.17 -42.55 12.35
N SER A 57 -10.47 -42.54 12.08
CA SER A 57 -11.20 -41.44 11.43
C SER A 57 -10.92 -40.06 12.08
N LYS A 58 -10.70 -40.06 13.41
CA LYS A 58 -10.37 -38.84 14.16
C LYS A 58 -9.09 -38.14 13.67
N TYR A 59 -8.04 -38.88 13.32
CA TYR A 59 -6.78 -38.32 12.84
C TYR A 59 -6.83 -38.05 11.35
N ARG A 60 -7.50 -38.91 10.57
CA ARG A 60 -7.67 -38.74 9.14
C ARG A 60 -8.46 -37.47 8.82
N SER A 61 -9.46 -37.12 9.63
CA SER A 61 -10.29 -35.92 9.40
C SER A 61 -9.52 -34.59 9.52
N TYR A 62 -8.30 -34.57 10.03
CA TYR A 62 -7.44 -33.37 10.02
C TYR A 62 -6.81 -33.12 8.65
N PHE A 63 -6.60 -34.15 7.86
CA PHE A 63 -5.89 -34.08 6.58
C PHE A 63 -6.81 -34.35 5.38
N GLU A 64 -7.89 -35.11 5.57
CA GLU A 64 -8.78 -35.53 4.48
C GLU A 64 -10.25 -35.29 4.84
N ASN A 65 -10.95 -34.65 3.93
CA ASN A 65 -12.42 -34.58 3.97
C ASN A 65 -12.99 -35.52 2.88
N GLN A 66 -13.52 -36.65 3.28
CA GLN A 66 -14.04 -37.67 2.37
C GLN A 66 -15.29 -37.23 1.61
N GLU A 67 -16.14 -36.37 2.20
CA GLU A 67 -17.37 -35.88 1.53
C GLU A 67 -17.03 -34.95 0.35
N SER A 68 -15.99 -34.15 0.48
CA SER A 68 -15.56 -33.19 -0.56
C SER A 68 -14.41 -33.69 -1.44
N GLY A 69 -13.78 -34.82 -1.08
CA GLY A 69 -12.59 -35.35 -1.74
C GLY A 69 -11.38 -34.38 -1.68
N CYS A 70 -11.28 -33.63 -0.58
CA CYS A 70 -10.21 -32.67 -0.39
C CYS A 70 -9.16 -33.20 0.59
N THR A 71 -7.90 -32.98 0.26
CA THR A 71 -6.74 -33.23 1.15
C THR A 71 -6.10 -31.91 1.54
N MET A 72 -5.73 -31.78 2.81
CA MET A 72 -5.12 -30.56 3.35
C MET A 72 -3.74 -30.88 3.93
N PHE A 73 -2.78 -29.97 3.71
CA PHE A 73 -1.48 -29.98 4.35
C PHE A 73 -1.02 -28.56 4.67
N MET A 74 -0.07 -28.46 5.61
CA MET A 74 0.48 -27.18 6.06
C MET A 74 1.93 -27.04 5.59
N ILE A 75 2.27 -25.85 5.16
CA ILE A 75 3.62 -25.49 4.71
C ILE A 75 4.15 -24.44 5.67
N PHE A 76 5.39 -24.58 6.11
CA PHE A 76 6.10 -23.63 6.95
C PHE A 76 7.22 -22.95 6.17
N PHE A 77 7.44 -21.68 6.50
CA PHE A 77 8.45 -20.84 5.87
C PHE A 77 9.54 -20.46 6.88
N ASP A 78 10.71 -20.09 6.37
CA ASP A 78 11.89 -19.71 7.15
C ASP A 78 11.85 -18.28 7.69
N ASP A 79 10.85 -17.49 7.32
CA ASP A 79 10.75 -16.08 7.69
C ASP A 79 9.33 -15.70 8.13
N THR A 80 9.10 -14.41 8.37
CA THR A 80 7.82 -13.86 8.84
C THR A 80 6.76 -13.85 7.74
N THR A 81 5.50 -13.75 8.14
CA THR A 81 4.33 -13.74 7.23
C THR A 81 4.37 -12.62 6.19
N SER A 82 5.04 -11.51 6.49
CA SER A 82 5.11 -10.31 5.63
C SER A 82 6.46 -10.10 4.95
N SER A 83 7.39 -11.06 5.08
CA SER A 83 8.69 -10.98 4.41
C SER A 83 8.56 -11.17 2.90
N ASP A 84 9.45 -10.56 2.15
CA ASP A 84 9.46 -10.69 0.69
C ASP A 84 9.74 -12.13 0.26
N GLY A 85 10.57 -12.88 1.02
CA GLY A 85 10.84 -14.30 0.78
C GLY A 85 9.57 -15.16 0.91
N THR A 86 8.85 -15.05 2.03
CA THR A 86 7.58 -15.77 2.24
C THR A 86 6.54 -15.42 1.17
N MET A 87 6.44 -14.14 0.78
CA MET A 87 5.49 -13.72 -0.26
C MET A 87 5.87 -14.24 -1.65
N ALA A 88 7.18 -14.29 -1.97
CA ALA A 88 7.67 -14.89 -3.22
C ALA A 88 7.36 -16.39 -3.26
N ALA A 89 7.63 -17.11 -2.16
CA ALA A 89 7.29 -18.52 -2.03
C ALA A 89 5.77 -18.77 -2.23
N ILE A 90 4.90 -18.00 -1.60
CA ILE A 90 3.44 -18.10 -1.80
C ILE A 90 3.07 -17.90 -3.28
N GLN A 91 3.71 -16.97 -3.97
CA GLN A 91 3.44 -16.74 -5.38
C GLN A 91 3.90 -17.92 -6.25
N GLU A 92 5.06 -18.51 -5.94
CA GLU A 92 5.56 -19.70 -6.62
C GLU A 92 4.68 -20.93 -6.36
N LEU A 93 4.24 -21.12 -5.12
CA LEU A 93 3.28 -22.16 -4.75
C LEU A 93 1.98 -22.06 -5.56
N ARG A 94 1.49 -20.85 -5.84
CA ARG A 94 0.31 -20.66 -6.70
C ARG A 94 0.53 -21.06 -8.13
N ASN A 95 1.73 -20.84 -8.67
CA ASN A 95 2.08 -21.28 -10.01
C ASN A 95 2.15 -22.82 -10.09
N ILE A 96 2.55 -23.49 -9.00
CA ILE A 96 2.56 -24.96 -8.89
C ILE A 96 1.14 -25.51 -8.74
N ALA A 97 0.27 -24.76 -8.11
CA ALA A 97 -1.06 -25.18 -7.64
C ALA A 97 -2.11 -25.41 -8.73
N ASP A 98 -1.86 -25.14 -9.96
CA ASP A 98 -2.61 -25.39 -11.21
C ASP A 98 -4.11 -25.75 -11.08
N GLY A 99 -4.89 -24.84 -10.52
CA GLY A 99 -6.36 -24.89 -10.49
C GLY A 99 -7.04 -25.94 -9.58
N GLN A 100 -6.34 -26.97 -9.15
CA GLN A 100 -6.83 -27.99 -8.22
C GLN A 100 -6.39 -27.77 -6.77
N CYS A 101 -5.47 -26.86 -6.54
CA CYS A 101 -4.93 -26.52 -5.21
C CYS A 101 -5.33 -25.11 -4.82
N PHE A 102 -5.79 -24.98 -3.58
CA PHE A 102 -6.13 -23.69 -2.97
C PHE A 102 -5.16 -23.41 -1.84
N ILE A 103 -4.48 -22.26 -1.90
CA ILE A 103 -3.55 -21.83 -0.86
C ILE A 103 -4.25 -20.81 0.02
N SER A 104 -4.27 -21.06 1.32
CA SER A 104 -4.92 -20.26 2.35
C SER A 104 -4.00 -20.05 3.55
N GLY A 105 -4.48 -19.35 4.56
CA GLY A 105 -3.71 -19.03 5.76
C GLY A 105 -3.22 -17.58 5.75
N MET A 106 -2.66 -17.16 6.89
CA MET A 106 -2.30 -15.75 7.09
C MET A 106 -1.27 -15.25 6.06
N SER A 107 -0.28 -16.07 5.72
CA SER A 107 0.75 -15.70 4.74
C SER A 107 0.16 -15.47 3.34
N ALA A 108 -0.78 -16.33 2.92
CA ALA A 108 -1.48 -16.17 1.65
C ALA A 108 -2.35 -14.90 1.64
N VAL A 109 -3.09 -14.64 2.72
CA VAL A 109 -3.94 -13.44 2.86
C VAL A 109 -3.10 -12.16 2.81
N VAL A 110 -1.96 -12.11 3.49
CA VAL A 110 -1.06 -10.95 3.48
C VAL A 110 -0.48 -10.73 2.07
N THR A 111 -0.06 -11.81 1.40
CA THR A 111 0.44 -11.75 0.01
C THR A 111 -0.64 -11.22 -0.94
N ASP A 112 -1.89 -11.71 -0.82
CA ASP A 112 -3.01 -11.25 -1.63
C ASP A 112 -3.33 -9.79 -1.39
N THR A 113 -3.38 -9.39 -0.12
CA THR A 113 -3.64 -8.01 0.26
C THR A 113 -2.58 -7.08 -0.33
N LYS A 114 -1.29 -7.47 -0.30
CA LYS A 114 -0.21 -6.70 -0.93
C LYS A 114 -0.42 -6.58 -2.44
N ASN A 115 -0.67 -7.71 -3.12
CA ASN A 115 -0.83 -7.73 -4.57
C ASN A 115 -2.03 -6.90 -5.03
N ILE A 116 -3.19 -7.08 -4.39
CA ILE A 116 -4.41 -6.31 -4.68
C ILE A 116 -4.17 -4.82 -4.41
N THR A 117 -3.59 -4.48 -3.25
CA THR A 117 -3.30 -3.09 -2.90
C THR A 117 -2.38 -2.45 -3.94
N GLN A 118 -1.32 -3.12 -4.39
CA GLN A 118 -0.41 -2.58 -5.39
C GLN A 118 -1.08 -2.40 -6.76
N GLN A 119 -1.91 -3.33 -7.18
CA GLN A 119 -2.63 -3.25 -8.46
C GLN A 119 -3.69 -2.16 -8.45
N GLU A 120 -4.45 -2.05 -7.38
CA GLU A 120 -5.59 -1.13 -7.29
C GLU A 120 -5.19 0.29 -6.91
N THR A 121 -4.08 0.49 -6.19
CA THR A 121 -3.65 1.83 -5.74
C THR A 121 -3.54 2.82 -6.89
N ILE A 122 -2.95 2.42 -8.02
CA ILE A 122 -2.78 3.28 -9.18
C ILE A 122 -4.14 3.71 -9.72
N ALA A 123 -5.09 2.79 -9.83
CA ALA A 123 -6.44 3.07 -10.32
C ALA A 123 -7.17 4.04 -9.38
N TYR A 124 -7.11 3.82 -8.05
CA TYR A 124 -7.75 4.72 -7.09
C TYR A 124 -7.12 6.10 -7.03
N VAL A 125 -5.80 6.21 -7.15
CA VAL A 125 -5.11 7.52 -7.24
C VAL A 125 -5.55 8.28 -8.48
N VAL A 126 -5.65 7.61 -9.64
CA VAL A 126 -6.13 8.23 -10.89
C VAL A 126 -7.59 8.66 -10.76
N ILE A 127 -8.47 7.81 -10.22
CA ILE A 127 -9.87 8.15 -9.97
C ILE A 127 -9.99 9.37 -9.05
N ALA A 128 -9.23 9.37 -7.93
CA ALA A 128 -9.21 10.49 -7.00
C ALA A 128 -8.75 11.79 -7.68
N ALA A 129 -7.67 11.72 -8.46
CA ALA A 129 -7.15 12.88 -9.21
C ALA A 129 -8.15 13.42 -10.23
N VAL A 130 -8.84 12.53 -10.96
CA VAL A 130 -9.87 12.93 -11.94
C VAL A 130 -11.07 13.57 -11.24
N LEU A 131 -11.61 12.94 -10.19
CA LEU A 131 -12.74 13.50 -9.44
C LEU A 131 -12.40 14.87 -8.84
N THR A 132 -11.22 14.98 -8.25
CA THR A 132 -10.71 16.22 -7.69
C THR A 132 -10.55 17.30 -8.76
N SER A 133 -10.01 16.95 -9.94
CA SER A 133 -9.87 17.88 -11.06
C SER A 133 -11.23 18.36 -11.59
N ILE A 134 -12.23 17.49 -11.62
CA ILE A 134 -13.61 17.86 -12.02
C ILE A 134 -14.20 18.85 -11.00
N VAL A 135 -14.09 18.55 -9.70
CA VAL A 135 -14.58 19.45 -8.66
C VAL A 135 -13.90 20.82 -8.76
N LEU A 136 -12.57 20.85 -8.89
CA LEU A 136 -11.84 22.11 -9.05
C LEU A 136 -12.27 22.88 -10.31
N ALA A 137 -12.45 22.20 -11.45
CA ALA A 137 -12.87 22.83 -12.69
C ALA A 137 -14.26 23.47 -12.59
N LEU A 138 -15.13 22.95 -11.69
CA LEU A 138 -16.44 23.54 -11.45
C LEU A 138 -16.38 24.80 -10.58
N PHE A 139 -15.38 24.94 -9.72
CA PHE A 139 -15.25 26.06 -8.76
C PHE A 139 -14.18 27.07 -9.15
N MET A 140 -13.31 26.74 -10.14
CA MET A 140 -12.24 27.62 -10.61
C MET A 140 -12.60 28.25 -11.96
N ASP A 141 -12.16 29.48 -12.18
CA ASP A 141 -12.47 30.23 -13.43
C ASP A 141 -11.59 29.77 -14.62
N SER A 142 -10.61 28.90 -14.41
CA SER A 142 -9.72 28.41 -15.47
C SER A 142 -9.54 26.89 -15.37
N PHE A 143 -9.62 26.20 -16.50
CA PHE A 143 -9.36 24.75 -16.57
C PHE A 143 -7.88 24.37 -16.42
N LEU A 144 -6.97 25.33 -16.56
CA LEU A 144 -5.53 25.09 -16.40
C LEU A 144 -5.10 25.03 -14.92
N VAL A 145 -5.79 25.76 -14.04
CA VAL A 145 -5.47 25.81 -12.61
C VAL A 145 -5.50 24.44 -11.95
N PRO A 146 -6.54 23.61 -12.14
CA PRO A 146 -6.57 22.23 -11.63
C PRO A 146 -5.38 21.39 -12.08
N VAL A 147 -4.91 21.57 -13.33
CA VAL A 147 -3.76 20.83 -13.85
C VAL A 147 -2.48 21.21 -13.10
N PHE A 148 -2.23 22.49 -12.85
CA PHE A 148 -1.07 22.93 -12.08
C PHE A 148 -1.11 22.46 -10.62
N PHE A 149 -2.31 22.45 -10.01
CA PHE A 149 -2.50 21.90 -8.67
C PHE A 149 -2.13 20.41 -8.63
N MET A 150 -2.69 19.63 -9.56
CA MET A 150 -2.40 18.20 -9.67
C MET A 150 -0.92 17.92 -9.92
N LEU A 151 -0.25 18.71 -10.77
CA LEU A 151 1.19 18.56 -11.01
C LEU A 151 2.01 18.89 -9.76
N SER A 152 1.70 19.98 -9.06
CA SER A 152 2.39 20.36 -7.82
C SER A 152 2.23 19.32 -6.73
N ILE A 153 0.99 18.85 -6.51
CA ILE A 153 0.68 17.82 -5.50
C ILE A 153 1.31 16.49 -5.92
N GLY A 154 1.24 16.13 -7.20
CA GLY A 154 1.87 14.92 -7.74
C GLY A 154 3.36 14.89 -7.48
N MET A 155 4.07 16.01 -7.71
CA MET A 155 5.49 16.14 -7.36
C MET A 155 5.72 15.98 -5.85
N ALA A 156 4.88 16.58 -5.01
CA ALA A 156 4.98 16.43 -3.56
C ALA A 156 4.78 14.97 -3.11
N ILE A 157 3.83 14.24 -3.72
CA ILE A 157 3.63 12.80 -3.47
C ILE A 157 4.87 11.99 -3.88
N VAL A 158 5.44 12.27 -5.06
CA VAL A 158 6.66 11.58 -5.53
C VAL A 158 7.83 11.82 -4.58
N TYR A 159 8.04 13.06 -4.12
CA TYR A 159 9.08 13.38 -3.14
C TYR A 159 8.83 12.70 -1.79
N ASN A 160 7.57 12.66 -1.34
CA ASN A 160 7.21 11.98 -0.10
C ASN A 160 7.49 10.48 -0.19
N LEU A 161 7.00 9.81 -1.22
CA LEU A 161 7.20 8.37 -1.39
C LEU A 161 8.67 8.03 -1.68
N GLY A 162 9.35 8.83 -2.51
CA GLY A 162 10.76 8.63 -2.84
C GLY A 162 11.68 8.78 -1.62
N SER A 163 11.40 9.73 -0.72
CA SER A 163 12.17 9.92 0.50
C SER A 163 11.96 8.81 1.55
N ASN A 164 11.01 7.90 1.36
CA ASN A 164 10.83 6.73 2.24
C ASN A 164 12.02 5.77 2.20
N VAL A 165 12.84 5.80 1.14
CA VAL A 165 14.09 5.03 1.06
C VAL A 165 15.02 5.30 2.25
N ILE A 166 15.00 6.51 2.80
CA ILE A 166 15.82 6.90 3.97
C ILE A 166 15.28 6.26 5.26
N MET A 167 14.00 5.91 5.29
CA MET A 167 13.33 5.35 6.47
C MET A 167 13.42 3.80 6.55
N GLY A 168 13.93 3.16 5.50
CA GLY A 168 13.97 1.70 5.40
C GLY A 168 12.64 1.10 4.89
N GLU A 169 12.20 0.02 5.51
CA GLU A 169 10.97 -0.67 5.11
C GLU A 169 9.73 0.09 5.60
N VAL A 170 8.86 0.45 4.68
CA VAL A 170 7.56 1.08 4.95
C VAL A 170 6.46 0.14 4.45
N SER A 171 5.44 -0.05 5.28
CA SER A 171 4.29 -0.89 4.95
C SER A 171 3.69 -0.54 3.58
N PHE A 172 3.33 -1.56 2.80
CA PHE A 172 2.65 -1.37 1.52
C PHE A 172 1.31 -0.65 1.67
N LEU A 173 0.59 -0.87 2.77
CA LEU A 173 -0.64 -0.15 3.10
C LEU A 173 -0.37 1.35 3.30
N THR A 174 0.71 1.70 4.00
CA THR A 174 1.11 3.10 4.19
C THR A 174 1.45 3.76 2.87
N LYS A 175 2.18 3.09 1.97
CA LYS A 175 2.51 3.62 0.63
C LYS A 175 1.25 3.90 -0.20
N ALA A 176 0.29 2.99 -0.18
CA ALA A 176 -0.97 3.14 -0.90
C ALA A 176 -1.84 4.28 -0.35
N LEU A 177 -2.03 4.32 0.96
CA LEU A 177 -2.85 5.33 1.61
C LEU A 177 -2.22 6.73 1.55
N ALA A 178 -0.89 6.83 1.67
CA ALA A 178 -0.20 8.11 1.67
C ALA A 178 -0.46 8.93 0.40
N ALA A 179 -0.49 8.29 -0.78
CA ALA A 179 -0.73 8.99 -2.04
C ALA A 179 -2.12 9.64 -2.08
N VAL A 180 -3.17 8.90 -1.70
CA VAL A 180 -4.56 9.39 -1.74
C VAL A 180 -4.82 10.41 -0.64
N LEU A 181 -4.35 10.14 0.59
CA LEU A 181 -4.56 11.05 1.72
C LEU A 181 -3.80 12.35 1.53
N GLN A 182 -2.57 12.30 1.01
CA GLN A 182 -1.78 13.51 0.75
C GLN A 182 -2.45 14.39 -0.30
N LEU A 183 -3.03 13.81 -1.36
CA LEU A 183 -3.80 14.56 -2.35
C LEU A 183 -4.94 15.34 -1.69
N GLY A 184 -5.74 14.68 -0.83
CA GLY A 184 -6.86 15.35 -0.13
C GLY A 184 -6.41 16.42 0.84
N VAL A 185 -5.36 16.16 1.64
CA VAL A 185 -4.91 17.09 2.70
C VAL A 185 -4.20 18.33 2.15
N THR A 186 -3.43 18.19 1.06
CA THR A 186 -2.60 19.30 0.55
C THR A 186 -3.28 20.16 -0.48
N MET A 187 -4.45 19.74 -0.99
CA MET A 187 -5.19 20.49 -1.99
C MET A 187 -5.68 21.83 -1.48
N ASP A 188 -6.20 21.89 -0.27
CA ASP A 188 -6.75 23.09 0.33
C ASP A 188 -5.71 24.22 0.39
N TYR A 189 -4.44 23.91 0.59
CA TYR A 189 -3.35 24.90 0.61
C TYR A 189 -3.18 25.57 -0.75
N SER A 190 -3.31 24.81 -1.82
CA SER A 190 -3.25 25.32 -3.20
C SER A 190 -4.44 26.22 -3.53
N ILE A 191 -5.63 25.86 -3.07
CA ILE A 191 -6.85 26.65 -3.23
C ILE A 191 -6.70 27.99 -2.52
N PHE A 192 -6.25 28.01 -1.26
CA PHE A 192 -6.06 29.26 -0.51
C PHE A 192 -5.06 30.18 -1.19
N LEU A 193 -3.94 29.65 -1.66
CA LEU A 193 -2.93 30.44 -2.37
C LEU A 193 -3.47 31.03 -3.67
N TRP A 194 -4.21 30.23 -4.45
CA TRP A 194 -4.80 30.69 -5.71
C TRP A 194 -5.79 31.82 -5.51
N HIS A 195 -6.73 31.68 -4.55
CA HIS A 195 -7.68 32.74 -4.26
C HIS A 195 -6.99 34.04 -3.82
N SER A 196 -6.01 33.93 -2.94
CA SER A 196 -5.23 35.11 -2.53
C SER A 196 -4.47 35.73 -3.70
N TYR A 197 -3.86 34.91 -4.58
CA TYR A 197 -3.17 35.40 -5.76
C TYR A 197 -4.13 36.13 -6.72
N LYS A 198 -5.31 35.59 -6.96
CA LYS A 198 -6.31 36.22 -7.81
C LYS A 198 -6.77 37.57 -7.26
N GLU A 199 -6.96 37.69 -5.96
CA GLU A 199 -7.28 38.95 -5.28
C GLU A 199 -6.15 39.96 -5.47
N GLN A 200 -4.91 39.55 -5.20
CA GLN A 200 -3.74 40.43 -5.32
C GLN A 200 -3.42 40.81 -6.77
N LYS A 201 -3.71 39.93 -7.74
CA LYS A 201 -3.57 40.24 -9.18
C LYS A 201 -4.46 41.42 -9.61
N SER A 202 -5.62 41.56 -9.00
CA SER A 202 -6.50 42.71 -9.26
C SER A 202 -5.96 44.01 -8.65
N GLU A 203 -5.19 43.93 -7.58
CA GLU A 203 -4.56 45.05 -6.91
C GLU A 203 -3.23 45.48 -7.56
N TYR A 204 -2.48 44.52 -8.09
CA TYR A 204 -1.17 44.71 -8.75
C TYR A 204 -1.21 44.18 -10.22
N PRO A 205 -1.97 44.77 -11.13
CA PRO A 205 -2.19 44.23 -12.48
C PRO A 205 -0.93 44.19 -13.35
N ASP A 206 0.04 45.09 -13.10
CA ASP A 206 1.27 45.22 -13.89
C ASP A 206 2.45 44.46 -13.26
N ASP A 207 2.34 43.92 -12.02
CA ASP A 207 3.41 43.25 -11.32
C ASP A 207 2.93 41.94 -10.68
N HIS A 208 2.84 40.88 -11.51
CA HIS A 208 2.42 39.54 -11.11
C HIS A 208 3.34 38.92 -10.05
N ASN A 209 4.66 39.26 -10.07
CA ASN A 209 5.60 38.76 -9.06
C ASN A 209 5.29 39.34 -7.68
N LYS A 210 4.97 40.63 -7.62
CA LYS A 210 4.57 41.31 -6.39
C LYS A 210 3.23 40.78 -5.90
N ALA A 211 2.25 40.61 -6.79
CA ALA A 211 0.96 40.02 -6.46
C ALA A 211 1.13 38.63 -5.82
N MET A 212 1.98 37.76 -6.39
CA MET A 212 2.25 36.44 -5.85
C MET A 212 2.98 36.49 -4.51
N ALA A 213 3.97 37.37 -4.36
CA ALA A 213 4.71 37.52 -3.10
C ALA A 213 3.77 37.96 -1.96
N VAL A 214 2.87 38.89 -2.20
CA VAL A 214 1.86 39.35 -1.24
C VAL A 214 0.85 38.21 -0.95
N ALA A 215 0.40 37.48 -1.97
CA ALA A 215 -0.50 36.35 -1.80
C ALA A 215 0.10 35.25 -0.91
N ILE A 216 1.37 34.89 -1.12
CA ILE A 216 2.08 33.96 -0.25
C ILE A 216 2.14 34.50 1.18
N GLY A 217 2.51 35.78 1.36
CA GLY A 217 2.57 36.43 2.69
C GLY A 217 1.24 36.37 3.44
N ASN A 218 0.13 36.60 2.73
CA ASN A 218 -1.23 36.59 3.30
C ASN A 218 -1.69 35.18 3.69
N THR A 219 -1.30 34.15 2.92
CA THR A 219 -1.79 32.79 3.09
C THR A 219 -0.89 31.93 3.97
N ILE A 220 0.42 32.21 4.05
CA ILE A 220 1.41 31.38 4.72
C ILE A 220 1.03 31.08 6.19
N THR A 221 0.54 32.06 6.91
CA THR A 221 0.15 31.89 8.32
C THR A 221 -1.00 30.92 8.48
N SER A 222 -2.01 31.00 7.61
CA SER A 222 -3.18 30.10 7.63
C SER A 222 -2.79 28.67 7.19
N VAL A 223 -1.99 28.56 6.14
CA VAL A 223 -1.50 27.27 5.62
C VAL A 223 -0.61 26.57 6.64
N VAL A 224 0.35 27.29 7.25
CA VAL A 224 1.24 26.73 8.29
C VAL A 224 0.42 26.39 9.54
N GLY A 225 -0.50 27.23 9.98
CA GLY A 225 -1.37 26.94 11.13
C GLY A 225 -2.20 25.66 10.94
N SER A 226 -2.85 25.51 9.79
CA SER A 226 -3.62 24.30 9.45
C SER A 226 -2.69 23.07 9.31
N SER A 227 -1.53 23.22 8.68
CA SER A 227 -0.60 22.11 8.51
C SER A 227 -0.01 21.62 9.83
N ILE A 228 0.27 22.50 10.79
CA ILE A 228 0.76 22.12 12.13
C ILE A 228 -0.26 21.23 12.84
N THR A 229 -1.55 21.59 12.81
CA THR A 229 -2.60 20.77 13.42
C THR A 229 -2.73 19.39 12.77
N THR A 230 -2.62 19.34 11.45
CA THR A 230 -2.66 18.09 10.68
C THR A 230 -1.43 17.22 10.98
N VAL A 231 -0.23 17.81 10.99
CA VAL A 231 1.02 17.12 11.37
C VAL A 231 0.95 16.59 12.79
N ALA A 232 0.45 17.40 13.74
CA ALA A 232 0.27 16.96 15.12
C ALA A 232 -0.69 15.75 15.22
N GLY A 233 -1.77 15.73 14.43
CA GLY A 233 -2.68 14.59 14.34
C GLY A 233 -1.97 13.33 13.81
N PHE A 234 -1.14 13.44 12.78
CA PHE A 234 -0.37 12.30 12.28
C PHE A 234 0.74 11.87 13.25
N ILE A 235 1.41 12.80 13.93
CA ILE A 235 2.39 12.47 14.98
C ILE A 235 1.70 11.70 16.13
N ALA A 236 0.46 12.00 16.46
CA ALA A 236 -0.27 11.25 17.48
C ALA A 236 -0.41 9.76 17.15
N LEU A 237 -0.47 9.39 15.85
CA LEU A 237 -0.46 7.98 15.42
C LEU A 237 0.86 7.26 15.75
N CYS A 238 1.97 8.02 15.85
CA CYS A 238 3.27 7.44 16.21
C CYS A 238 3.34 6.88 17.64
N PHE A 239 2.40 7.26 18.51
CA PHE A 239 2.29 6.73 19.87
C PHE A 239 1.47 5.43 19.96
N MET A 240 0.96 4.94 18.84
CA MET A 240 0.28 3.64 18.82
C MET A 240 1.31 2.52 18.97
N THR A 241 0.91 1.47 19.69
CA THR A 241 1.72 0.23 19.81
C THR A 241 1.75 -0.57 18.50
N PHE A 242 0.83 -0.32 17.60
CA PHE A 242 0.74 -0.97 16.29
C PHE A 242 1.66 -0.26 15.29
N THR A 243 2.62 -0.99 14.74
CA THR A 243 3.68 -0.45 13.86
C THR A 243 3.16 0.26 12.62
N LEU A 244 2.03 -0.19 12.07
CA LEU A 244 1.38 0.49 10.93
C LEU A 244 0.99 1.94 11.27
N GLY A 245 0.58 2.20 12.53
CA GLY A 245 0.27 3.55 12.99
C GLY A 245 1.51 4.46 12.99
N LEU A 246 2.65 3.93 13.43
CA LEU A 246 3.93 4.63 13.40
C LEU A 246 4.34 4.98 11.96
N ASP A 247 4.32 3.99 11.05
CA ASP A 247 4.68 4.18 9.65
C ASP A 247 3.79 5.24 8.98
N LEU A 248 2.47 5.08 9.14
CA LEU A 248 1.50 6.01 8.57
C LEU A 248 1.68 7.42 9.15
N GLY A 249 1.87 7.53 10.46
CA GLY A 249 2.07 8.79 11.16
C GLY A 249 3.26 9.57 10.61
N ILE A 250 4.43 8.93 10.50
CA ILE A 250 5.66 9.59 10.02
C ILE A 250 5.55 9.94 8.53
N VAL A 251 5.10 9.00 7.69
CA VAL A 251 5.00 9.22 6.24
C VAL A 251 4.01 10.33 5.92
N MET A 252 2.88 10.38 6.62
CA MET A 252 1.86 11.41 6.40
C MET A 252 2.29 12.77 6.96
N ALA A 253 2.87 12.83 8.16
CA ALA A 253 3.40 14.07 8.73
C ALA A 253 4.45 14.70 7.79
N LYS A 254 5.40 13.88 7.30
CA LYS A 254 6.39 14.29 6.31
C LYS A 254 5.73 14.74 5.00
N GLY A 255 4.72 14.01 4.52
CA GLY A 255 3.97 14.32 3.31
C GLY A 255 3.29 15.69 3.36
N VAL A 256 2.68 16.04 4.50
CA VAL A 256 2.08 17.37 4.72
C VAL A 256 3.14 18.48 4.66
N VAL A 257 4.29 18.29 5.33
CA VAL A 257 5.38 19.27 5.30
C VAL A 257 5.90 19.49 3.87
N ILE A 258 6.14 18.41 3.13
CA ILE A 258 6.56 18.48 1.71
C ILE A 258 5.49 19.16 0.86
N GLY A 259 4.20 18.87 1.11
CA GLY A 259 3.07 19.50 0.43
C GLY A 259 3.02 21.01 0.65
N VAL A 260 3.22 21.47 1.87
CA VAL A 260 3.30 22.91 2.19
C VAL A 260 4.49 23.58 1.47
N ILE A 261 5.67 22.96 1.50
CA ILE A 261 6.83 23.45 0.77
C ILE A 261 6.54 23.54 -0.73
N GLY A 262 5.93 22.52 -1.31
CA GLY A 262 5.51 22.50 -2.72
C GLY A 262 4.49 23.61 -3.05
N CYS A 263 3.54 23.84 -2.16
CA CYS A 263 2.53 24.90 -2.31
C CYS A 263 3.14 26.30 -2.33
N VAL A 264 4.17 26.59 -1.53
CA VAL A 264 4.78 27.92 -1.45
C VAL A 264 5.97 28.13 -2.39
N THR A 265 6.45 27.06 -3.04
CA THR A 265 7.62 27.13 -3.95
C THR A 265 7.29 26.71 -5.37
N ILE A 266 6.85 25.47 -5.55
CA ILE A 266 6.61 24.88 -6.87
C ILE A 266 5.36 25.48 -7.53
N LEU A 267 4.25 25.52 -6.81
CA LEU A 267 3.00 26.02 -7.35
C LEU A 267 3.05 27.49 -7.78
N PRO A 268 3.61 28.45 -6.98
CA PRO A 268 3.78 29.82 -7.42
C PRO A 268 4.65 29.96 -8.66
N SER A 269 5.74 29.20 -8.74
CA SER A 269 6.62 29.20 -9.90
C SER A 269 5.91 28.75 -11.19
N MET A 270 5.06 27.73 -11.07
CA MET A 270 4.26 27.24 -12.21
C MET A 270 3.21 28.27 -12.62
N ILE A 271 2.47 28.84 -11.66
CA ILE A 271 1.45 29.86 -11.93
C ILE A 271 2.08 31.07 -12.63
N LEU A 272 3.19 31.62 -12.11
CA LEU A 272 3.84 32.79 -12.69
C LEU A 272 4.43 32.52 -14.09
N THR A 273 4.93 31.32 -14.34
CA THR A 273 5.49 30.94 -15.65
C THR A 273 4.40 30.90 -16.73
N PHE A 274 3.21 30.45 -16.38
CA PHE A 274 2.08 30.27 -17.30
C PHE A 274 0.97 31.32 -17.11
N ASP A 275 1.22 32.38 -16.35
CA ASP A 275 0.21 33.38 -15.99
C ASP A 275 -0.50 34.04 -17.20
N ARG A 276 0.17 34.10 -18.36
CA ARG A 276 -0.44 34.57 -19.61
C ARG A 276 -1.49 33.63 -20.22
N ALA A 277 -1.46 32.37 -19.81
CA ALA A 277 -2.39 31.33 -20.27
C ALA A 277 -3.53 31.08 -19.26
N LEU A 278 -3.36 31.52 -18.02
CA LEU A 278 -4.32 31.48 -16.92
C LEU A 278 -5.23 32.70 -16.89
#